data_b4c59e95968fe8dc0e9ffb464c1b13de
#
_entry.id   b4c59e95968fe8dc0e9ffb464c1b13de
#
_cell.length_a   1.000
_cell.length_b   1.000
_cell.length_c   1.000
_cell.angle_alpha   90.00
_cell.angle_beta   90.00
_cell.angle_gamma   90.00
#
_symmetry.space_group_name_H-M   'P 1'
#
loop_
_entity.id
_entity.type
_entity.pdbx_description
1 polymer ?
#
loop_
_entity_poly.entity_id
_entity_poly.type
_entity_poly.pdbx_seq_one_letter_code
_entity_poly.pdbx_strand_id
1 'polypeptide(L)'
;MLKKAVTFMMEEKDFSLRLSKLREKKGVSARDMSLSIGQNPGYINNIETGKSMPSLAGIFYICDYLDITPAEFFDTGSDNPVRLKELIGYLKLLDDEQLANVTAIVKSLAKK
;
A
#
# COMPACT_ATOMS: atom_id res chain seq x y z
N MET A 1 -18.27 14.29 6.63
CA MET A 1 -19.13 13.14 6.89
C MET A 1 -18.35 11.96 7.39
N LEU A 2 -18.96 11.23 8.26
CA LEU A 2 -18.35 10.03 8.83
C LEU A 2 -17.93 9.01 7.78
N LYS A 3 -18.71 8.89 6.73
CA LYS A 3 -18.41 7.99 5.64
C LYS A 3 -17.06 8.23 5.01
N LYS A 4 -16.68 9.48 4.84
CA LYS A 4 -15.38 9.81 4.27
C LYS A 4 -14.25 9.40 5.18
N ALA A 5 -14.41 9.62 6.48
CA ALA A 5 -13.38 9.24 7.44
C ALA A 5 -13.19 7.73 7.42
N VAL A 6 -14.29 6.97 7.38
CA VAL A 6 -14.24 5.51 7.34
C VAL A 6 -13.56 5.01 6.07
N THR A 7 -13.73 5.73 4.95
CA THR A 7 -13.14 5.33 3.67
C THR A 7 -11.63 5.25 3.72
N PHE A 8 -10.98 6.06 4.56
CA PHE A 8 -9.52 6.07 4.65
C PHE A 8 -8.97 5.14 5.71
N MET A 9 -9.84 4.44 6.43
CA MET A 9 -9.39 3.51 7.46
C MET A 9 -9.19 2.13 6.85
N MET A 10 -8.04 1.54 7.11
CA MET A 10 -7.76 0.18 6.66
C MET A 10 -8.24 -0.81 7.71
N GLU A 11 -9.00 -1.80 7.27
CA GLU A 11 -9.42 -2.90 8.11
C GLU A 11 -8.55 -4.12 7.84
N GLU A 12 -8.67 -5.15 8.67
CA GLU A 12 -7.85 -6.36 8.50
C GLU A 12 -8.04 -7.00 7.13
N LYS A 13 -9.28 -7.04 6.65
CA LYS A 13 -9.56 -7.62 5.33
C LYS A 13 -8.92 -6.80 4.21
N ASP A 14 -8.81 -5.49 4.41
CA ASP A 14 -8.16 -4.62 3.42
C ASP A 14 -6.66 -4.90 3.39
N PHE A 15 -6.06 -5.13 4.55
CA PHE A 15 -4.66 -5.50 4.64
C PHE A 15 -4.39 -6.82 3.90
N SER A 16 -5.23 -7.82 4.17
CA SER A 16 -5.09 -9.14 3.54
C SER A 16 -5.19 -9.04 2.03
N LEU A 17 -6.14 -8.26 1.54
CA LEU A 17 -6.36 -8.07 0.12
C LEU A 17 -5.20 -7.30 -0.53
N ARG A 18 -4.71 -6.27 0.15
CA ARG A 18 -3.57 -5.49 -0.31
C ARG A 18 -2.33 -6.37 -0.47
N LEU A 19 -2.06 -7.19 0.54
CA LEU A 19 -0.94 -8.12 0.50
C LEU A 19 -1.05 -9.07 -0.69
N SER A 20 -2.22 -9.63 -0.90
CA SER A 20 -2.47 -10.55 -2.01
C SER A 20 -2.19 -9.87 -3.35
N LYS A 21 -2.68 -8.65 -3.53
CA LYS A 21 -2.48 -7.91 -4.77
C LYS A 21 -1.01 -7.61 -5.03
N LEU A 22 -0.30 -7.17 -4.00
CA LEU A 22 1.12 -6.85 -4.15
C LEU A 22 1.95 -8.09 -4.44
N ARG A 23 1.62 -9.21 -3.79
CA ARG A 23 2.29 -10.48 -4.03
C ARG A 23 2.07 -10.97 -5.47
N GLU A 24 0.81 -10.92 -5.91
CA GLU A 24 0.47 -11.34 -7.27
C GLU A 24 1.16 -10.48 -8.31
N LYS A 25 1.25 -9.18 -8.04
CA LYS A 25 1.93 -8.25 -8.93
C LYS A 25 3.42 -8.58 -9.03
N LYS A 26 4.03 -9.03 -7.94
CA LYS A 26 5.42 -9.46 -7.96
C LYS A 26 5.60 -10.81 -8.67
N GLY A 27 4.53 -11.57 -8.82
CA GLY A 27 4.56 -12.84 -9.55
C GLY A 27 5.09 -14.01 -8.74
N VAL A 28 4.95 -13.97 -7.41
CA VAL A 28 5.43 -15.04 -6.55
C VAL A 28 4.27 -15.73 -5.83
N SER A 29 4.45 -16.99 -5.48
CA SER A 29 3.44 -17.71 -4.72
C SER A 29 3.49 -17.31 -3.24
N ALA A 30 2.38 -17.52 -2.54
CA ALA A 30 2.32 -17.28 -1.11
C ALA A 30 3.35 -18.13 -0.36
N ARG A 31 3.53 -19.37 -0.81
CA ARG A 31 4.51 -20.29 -0.22
C ARG A 31 5.94 -19.78 -0.39
N ASP A 32 6.29 -19.39 -1.62
CA ASP A 32 7.64 -18.91 -1.90
C ASP A 32 7.95 -17.65 -1.11
N MET A 33 7.00 -16.74 -1.05
CA MET A 33 7.17 -15.51 -0.28
C MET A 33 7.36 -15.83 1.21
N SER A 34 6.54 -16.75 1.74
CA SER A 34 6.65 -17.15 3.15
C SER A 34 8.05 -17.67 3.48
N LEU A 35 8.55 -18.57 2.65
CA LEU A 35 9.87 -19.15 2.86
C LEU A 35 10.98 -18.11 2.69
N SER A 36 10.83 -17.22 1.73
CA SER A 36 11.83 -16.18 1.45
C SER A 36 12.00 -15.21 2.61
N ILE A 37 10.95 -14.97 3.38
CA ILE A 37 11.05 -14.09 4.55
C ILE A 37 11.28 -14.85 5.85
N GLY A 38 11.66 -16.13 5.74
CA GLY A 38 12.04 -16.93 6.89
C GLY A 38 10.89 -17.46 7.72
N GLN A 39 9.70 -17.56 7.13
CA GLN A 39 8.50 -18.03 7.83
C GLN A 39 8.13 -19.43 7.38
N ASN A 40 7.15 -20.05 8.07
CA ASN A 40 6.65 -21.35 7.63
C ASN A 40 5.87 -21.20 6.31
N PRO A 41 5.68 -22.30 5.57
CA PRO A 41 5.11 -22.24 4.21
C PRO A 41 3.70 -21.64 4.13
N GLY A 42 2.93 -21.71 5.21
CA GLY A 42 1.56 -21.21 5.23
C GLY A 42 1.40 -19.78 5.73
N TYR A 43 2.50 -19.12 6.08
CA TYR A 43 2.47 -17.83 6.74
C TYR A 43 1.69 -16.77 5.94
N ILE A 44 2.07 -16.55 4.71
CA ILE A 44 1.43 -15.53 3.87
C ILE A 44 -0.02 -15.91 3.56
N ASN A 45 -0.27 -17.18 3.23
CA ASN A 45 -1.62 -17.63 2.96
C ASN A 45 -2.55 -17.41 4.15
N ASN A 46 -2.07 -17.66 5.37
CA ASN A 46 -2.87 -17.44 6.56
C ASN A 46 -3.24 -15.96 6.74
N ILE A 47 -2.34 -15.07 6.38
CA ILE A 47 -2.63 -13.63 6.45
C ILE A 47 -3.62 -13.26 5.35
N GLU A 48 -3.41 -13.75 4.14
CA GLU A 48 -4.28 -13.41 3.00
C GLU A 48 -5.70 -13.94 3.16
N THR A 49 -5.86 -15.04 3.88
CA THR A 49 -7.18 -15.62 4.13
C THR A 49 -7.82 -15.12 5.42
N GLY A 50 -7.14 -14.23 6.13
CA GLY A 50 -7.67 -13.64 7.35
C GLY A 50 -7.56 -14.48 8.59
N LYS A 51 -6.83 -15.60 8.52
CA LYS A 51 -6.66 -16.49 9.67
C LYS A 51 -5.71 -15.93 10.71
N SER A 52 -4.77 -15.09 10.28
CA SER A 52 -3.84 -14.46 11.20
C SER A 52 -3.40 -13.11 10.66
N MET A 53 -2.81 -12.30 11.52
CA MET A 53 -2.23 -11.01 11.14
C MET A 53 -0.75 -11.03 11.51
N PRO A 54 0.10 -10.33 10.76
CA PRO A 54 1.51 -10.30 11.07
C PRO A 54 1.80 -9.41 12.28
N SER A 55 2.90 -9.68 12.93
CA SER A 55 3.46 -8.77 13.92
C SER A 55 3.98 -7.52 13.22
N LEU A 56 4.30 -6.49 13.98
CA LEU A 56 4.89 -5.29 13.40
C LEU A 56 6.20 -5.63 12.66
N ALA A 57 7.04 -6.49 13.25
CA ALA A 57 8.26 -6.94 12.59
C ALA A 57 7.94 -7.67 11.29
N GLY A 58 6.88 -8.48 11.31
CA GLY A 58 6.44 -9.19 10.10
C GLY A 58 6.06 -8.24 8.99
N ILE A 59 5.43 -7.12 9.32
CA ILE A 59 5.08 -6.10 8.32
C ILE A 59 6.34 -5.55 7.67
N PHE A 60 7.37 -5.27 8.45
CA PHE A 60 8.63 -4.77 7.90
C PHE A 60 9.28 -5.80 6.97
N TYR A 61 9.27 -7.07 7.33
CA TYR A 61 9.83 -8.12 6.46
C TYR A 61 9.03 -8.25 5.16
N ILE A 62 7.71 -8.16 5.25
CA ILE A 62 6.85 -8.20 4.06
C ILE A 62 7.17 -7.04 3.13
N CYS A 63 7.23 -5.84 3.67
CA CYS A 63 7.51 -4.65 2.86
C CYS A 63 8.90 -4.71 2.24
N ASP A 64 9.88 -5.16 3.01
CA ASP A 64 11.25 -5.30 2.51
C ASP A 64 11.30 -6.27 1.33
N TYR A 65 10.63 -7.41 1.47
CA TYR A 65 10.58 -8.40 0.39
C TYR A 65 9.91 -7.85 -0.86
N LEU A 66 8.87 -7.02 -0.67
CA LEU A 66 8.12 -6.43 -1.79
C LEU A 66 8.79 -5.17 -2.35
N ASP A 67 9.89 -4.73 -1.78
CA ASP A 67 10.61 -3.52 -2.18
C ASP A 67 9.75 -2.25 -2.09
N ILE A 68 8.94 -2.18 -1.05
CA ILE A 68 8.13 -0.99 -0.79
C ILE A 68 8.30 -0.58 0.67
N THR A 69 7.99 0.68 0.94
CA THR A 69 7.97 1.15 2.32
C THR A 69 6.65 0.76 2.98
N PRO A 70 6.60 0.72 4.31
CA PRO A 70 5.31 0.53 4.99
C PRO A 70 4.28 1.59 4.60
N ALA A 71 4.70 2.84 4.41
CA ALA A 71 3.79 3.89 3.97
C ALA A 71 3.17 3.56 2.61
N GLU A 72 4.00 3.05 1.69
CA GLU A 72 3.51 2.64 0.37
C GLU A 72 2.58 1.44 0.46
N PHE A 73 2.89 0.51 1.35
CA PHE A 73 2.02 -0.65 1.57
C PHE A 73 0.62 -0.22 1.98
N PHE A 74 0.54 0.72 2.92
CA PHE A 74 -0.75 1.16 3.46
C PHE A 74 -1.44 2.23 2.60
N ASP A 75 -0.82 2.66 1.53
CA ASP A 75 -1.44 3.60 0.60
C ASP A 75 -2.30 2.81 -0.39
N THR A 76 -3.54 2.58 -0.02
CA THR A 76 -4.48 1.83 -0.84
C THR A 76 -5.25 2.72 -1.81
N GLY A 77 -4.97 4.01 -1.81
CA GLY A 77 -5.69 4.95 -2.66
C GLY A 77 -5.19 5.02 -4.10
N SER A 78 -4.16 4.26 -4.44
CA SER A 78 -3.58 4.34 -5.77
C SER A 78 -3.30 2.98 -6.36
N ASP A 79 -3.70 2.79 -7.62
CA ASP A 79 -3.35 1.61 -8.40
C ASP A 79 -1.96 1.75 -9.03
N ASN A 80 -1.36 2.93 -8.94
CA ASN A 80 -0.06 3.22 -9.52
C ASN A 80 0.87 3.85 -8.49
N PRO A 81 1.29 3.08 -7.47
CA PRO A 81 2.10 3.66 -6.38
C PRO A 81 3.44 4.21 -6.83
N VAL A 82 4.07 3.61 -7.83
CA VAL A 82 5.37 4.09 -8.33
C VAL A 82 5.19 5.45 -9.00
N ARG A 83 4.16 5.57 -9.84
CA ARG A 83 3.89 6.83 -10.53
C ARG A 83 3.47 7.93 -9.56
N LEU A 84 2.68 7.56 -8.55
CA LEU A 84 2.26 8.51 -7.52
C LEU A 84 3.46 8.99 -6.71
N LYS A 85 4.36 8.09 -6.36
CA LYS A 85 5.57 8.44 -5.61
C LYS A 85 6.44 9.43 -6.40
N GLU A 86 6.58 9.19 -7.69
CA GLU A 86 7.32 10.09 -8.58
C GLU A 86 6.70 11.47 -8.59
N LEU A 87 5.38 11.53 -8.73
CA LEU A 87 4.65 12.80 -8.72
C LEU A 87 4.84 13.53 -7.40
N ILE A 88 4.72 12.83 -6.28
CA ILE A 88 4.92 13.44 -4.97
C ILE A 88 6.34 14.02 -4.86
N GLY A 89 7.33 13.33 -5.41
CA GLY A 89 8.70 13.82 -5.44
C GLY A 89 8.80 15.18 -6.12
N TYR A 90 8.14 15.34 -7.25
CA TYR A 90 8.12 16.62 -7.96
C TYR A 90 7.34 17.67 -7.19
N LEU A 91 6.22 17.30 -6.59
CA LEU A 91 5.40 18.23 -5.83
C LEU A 91 6.17 18.84 -4.66
N LYS A 92 7.06 18.08 -4.05
CA LYS A 92 7.87 18.55 -2.93
C LYS A 92 8.85 19.65 -3.32
N LEU A 93 9.11 19.82 -4.60
CA LEU A 93 10.01 20.85 -5.09
C LEU A 93 9.29 22.20 -5.33
N LEU A 94 7.99 22.22 -5.26
CA LEU A 94 7.19 23.40 -5.52
C LEU A 94 7.08 24.28 -4.28
N ASP A 95 6.98 25.61 -4.50
CA ASP A 95 6.70 26.52 -3.40
C ASP A 95 5.21 26.48 -3.06
N ASP A 96 4.83 27.22 -2.04
CA ASP A 96 3.46 27.19 -1.52
C ASP A 96 2.43 27.66 -2.56
N GLU A 97 2.76 28.71 -3.31
CA GLU A 97 1.86 29.23 -4.34
C GLU A 97 1.68 28.22 -5.47
N GLN A 98 2.78 27.63 -5.91
CA GLN A 98 2.74 26.61 -6.97
C GLN A 98 1.93 25.39 -6.51
N LEU A 99 2.13 24.95 -5.27
CA LEU A 99 1.36 23.84 -4.72
C LEU A 99 -0.13 24.16 -4.68
N ALA A 100 -0.49 25.38 -4.32
CA ALA A 100 -1.89 25.80 -4.29
C ALA A 100 -2.50 25.72 -5.68
N ASN A 101 -1.76 26.18 -6.70
CA ASN A 101 -2.23 26.15 -8.07
C ASN A 101 -2.40 24.72 -8.59
N VAL A 102 -1.41 23.86 -8.32
CA VAL A 102 -1.49 22.44 -8.72
C VAL A 102 -2.63 21.74 -7.99
N THR A 103 -2.81 22.05 -6.71
CA THR A 103 -3.91 21.49 -5.92
C THR A 103 -5.26 21.82 -6.54
N ALA A 104 -5.44 23.05 -7.00
CA ALA A 104 -6.69 23.46 -7.65
C ALA A 104 -6.94 22.65 -8.91
N ILE A 105 -5.90 22.41 -9.72
CA ILE A 105 -6.01 21.62 -10.95
C ILE A 105 -6.37 20.17 -10.62
N VAL A 106 -5.66 19.57 -9.69
CA VAL A 106 -5.90 18.19 -9.30
C VAL A 106 -7.30 18.01 -8.73
N LYS A 107 -7.72 18.95 -7.90
CA LYS A 107 -9.06 18.94 -7.32
C LYS A 107 -10.12 18.96 -8.40
N SER A 108 -9.92 19.76 -9.44
CA SER A 108 -10.85 19.84 -10.57
C SER A 108 -10.89 18.52 -11.34
N LEU A 109 -9.73 17.92 -11.58
CA LEU A 109 -9.66 16.64 -12.29
C LEU A 109 -10.27 15.49 -11.51
N ALA A 110 -10.13 15.50 -10.19
CA ALA A 110 -10.65 14.45 -9.32
C ALA A 110 -12.15 14.53 -9.13
N LYS A 111 -12.74 15.65 -9.45
CA LYS A 111 -14.15 15.88 -9.28
C LYS A 111 -14.93 15.18 -10.40
N LYS A 112 -15.86 14.34 -10.05
CA LYS A 112 -16.62 13.56 -11.03
C LYS A 112 -18.10 13.78 -10.96
#